data_e08f7233c336eb4b66f185dec9bcd9b7
#
_entry.id   e08f7233c336eb4b66f185dec9bcd9b7
#
_cell.length_a   1.000
_cell.length_b   1.000
_cell.length_c   1.000
_cell.angle_alpha   90.00
_cell.angle_beta   90.00
_cell.angle_gamma   90.00
#
_symmetry.space_group_name_H-M   'P 1'
#
loop_
_entity.id
_entity.type
_entity.pdbx_description
1 polymer ?
#
loop_
_entity_poly.entity_id
_entity_poly.type
_entity_poly.pdbx_seq_one_letter_code
_entity_poly.pdbx_strand_id
1 'polypeptide(L)'
;LAILKKISFQGIVFLLLTASANAEVKQQSFHTSPLIVADTIKENALNKLAIDPKQGFKDLFVSSRSDNGINTEQLNPMAISFVQDYMDKFGKTMESMKGWGKPYFDMMDGILSMHGIPKELKYLAVIESHLKSNTRSWAGAVGPWQFMPGTARNFGLRVNKYYDERTDYFKSTHAASRYLTNLFSIYGDWLLVIAAYNGGPGNVNYAIKRSGSKDFWALQNFLPAESRNH
;
A
#
# COMPACT_ATOMS: atom_id res chain seq x y z
N LEU A 1 24.42 -1.86 -6.03
CA LEU A 1 23.51 -0.82 -6.60
C LEU A 1 22.40 -1.40 -7.48
N ALA A 2 22.58 -2.63 -7.97
CA ALA A 2 21.57 -3.33 -8.78
C ALA A 2 20.42 -3.98 -7.95
N ILE A 3 20.56 -4.01 -6.63
CA ILE A 3 19.67 -4.72 -5.70
C ILE A 3 18.39 -3.93 -5.40
N LEU A 4 18.43 -2.61 -5.50
CA LEU A 4 17.27 -1.73 -5.24
C LEU A 4 16.19 -1.74 -6.34
N LYS A 5 16.44 -2.43 -7.45
CA LYS A 5 15.49 -2.56 -8.57
C LYS A 5 14.50 -3.73 -8.47
N LYS A 6 14.65 -4.58 -7.46
CA LYS A 6 13.85 -5.80 -7.32
C LYS A 6 13.08 -5.79 -5.99
N ILE A 7 12.29 -4.77 -5.75
CA ILE A 7 11.38 -4.81 -4.61
C ILE A 7 10.02 -5.29 -5.12
N SER A 8 9.68 -6.47 -4.69
CA SER A 8 8.59 -7.25 -5.23
C SER A 8 7.27 -6.94 -4.50
N PHE A 9 6.18 -6.95 -5.22
CA PHE A 9 4.80 -7.08 -4.76
C PHE A 9 4.64 -8.11 -3.61
N GLN A 10 5.50 -9.13 -3.61
CA GLN A 10 5.59 -10.20 -2.62
C GLN A 10 5.69 -9.72 -1.17
N GLY A 11 6.40 -8.63 -0.90
CA GLY A 11 6.60 -8.13 0.45
C GLY A 11 5.40 -7.44 1.08
N ILE A 12 4.55 -6.85 0.26
CA ILE A 12 3.34 -6.16 0.75
C ILE A 12 2.36 -7.17 1.34
N VAL A 13 2.19 -8.31 0.68
CA VAL A 13 1.30 -9.38 1.12
C VAL A 13 1.65 -9.90 2.52
N PHE A 14 2.94 -10.11 2.78
CA PHE A 14 3.37 -10.61 4.09
C PHE A 14 3.17 -9.58 5.21
N LEU A 15 3.51 -8.33 4.94
CA LEU A 15 3.38 -7.26 5.94
C LEU A 15 1.91 -6.96 6.28
N LEU A 16 1.02 -7.11 5.32
CA LEU A 16 -0.42 -7.00 5.55
C LEU A 16 -0.93 -8.09 6.51
N LEU A 17 -0.40 -9.31 6.42
CA LEU A 17 -0.79 -10.41 7.29
C LEU A 17 -0.35 -10.22 8.75
N THR A 18 0.84 -9.68 8.98
CA THR A 18 1.35 -9.47 10.35
C THR A 18 0.66 -8.32 11.09
N ALA A 19 0.19 -7.31 10.37
CA ALA A 19 -0.51 -6.17 10.95
C ALA A 19 -1.92 -6.55 11.46
N SER A 20 -2.59 -7.46 10.79
CA SER A 20 -3.95 -7.91 11.16
C SER A 20 -4.00 -8.72 12.47
N ALA A 21 -2.88 -9.31 12.90
CA ALA A 21 -2.83 -10.17 14.10
C ALA A 21 -2.74 -9.41 15.43
N ASN A 22 -2.48 -8.09 15.42
CA ASN A 22 -2.20 -7.31 16.64
C ASN A 22 -3.20 -6.18 16.94
N ALA A 23 -4.36 -6.15 16.29
CA ALA A 23 -5.34 -5.08 16.46
C ALA A 23 -6.47 -5.45 17.44
N GLU A 24 -6.15 -5.75 18.70
CA GLU A 24 -7.12 -5.58 19.80
C GLU A 24 -6.86 -4.21 20.46
N VAL A 25 -7.62 -3.20 20.08
CA VAL A 25 -7.63 -1.89 20.74
C VAL A 25 -8.90 -1.73 21.55
N LYS A 26 -8.74 -1.58 22.85
CA LYS A 26 -9.78 -1.13 23.80
C LYS A 26 -10.27 0.26 23.41
N GLN A 27 -11.56 0.39 23.15
CA GLN A 27 -12.25 1.66 23.03
C GLN A 27 -12.28 2.39 24.38
N GLN A 28 -11.72 3.57 24.44
CA GLN A 28 -12.05 4.59 25.44
C GLN A 28 -12.83 5.73 24.78
N SER A 29 -14.04 5.93 25.30
CA SER A 29 -14.95 6.99 24.87
C SER A 29 -14.53 8.35 25.38
N PHE A 30 -14.45 9.34 24.49
CA PHE A 30 -14.47 10.75 24.85
C PHE A 30 -15.71 11.44 24.27
N HIS A 31 -16.51 11.97 25.19
CA HIS A 31 -17.64 12.85 24.87
C HIS A 31 -17.12 14.26 24.55
N THR A 32 -17.54 14.82 23.42
CA THR A 32 -17.66 16.26 23.24
C THR A 32 -18.81 16.60 22.29
N SER A 33 -19.55 17.62 22.65
CA SER A 33 -20.79 18.10 22.06
C SER A 33 -20.62 18.91 20.76
N PRO A 34 -21.73 19.33 20.09
CA PRO A 34 -21.84 19.40 18.64
C PRO A 34 -21.62 20.80 18.07
N LEU A 35 -20.98 20.89 16.93
CA LEU A 35 -21.11 22.03 16.01
C LEU A 35 -20.86 21.60 14.57
N ILE A 36 -21.88 21.85 13.75
CA ILE A 36 -21.84 22.32 12.36
C ILE A 36 -22.08 21.31 11.23
N VAL A 37 -23.21 21.56 10.65
CA VAL A 37 -23.93 21.02 9.50
C VAL A 37 -23.32 21.50 8.15
N ALA A 38 -22.05 21.24 7.87
CA ALA A 38 -21.50 21.49 6.53
C ALA A 38 -20.60 20.35 5.98
N ASP A 39 -20.24 19.37 6.81
CA ASP A 39 -19.32 18.28 6.44
C ASP A 39 -19.97 16.94 6.09
N THR A 40 -21.29 16.83 6.21
CA THR A 40 -22.02 15.52 6.11
C THR A 40 -21.93 14.91 4.71
N ILE A 41 -21.67 15.68 3.67
CA ILE A 41 -21.57 15.15 2.29
C ILE A 41 -20.16 14.60 2.01
N LYS A 42 -19.13 15.18 2.61
CA LYS A 42 -17.74 14.67 2.50
C LYS A 42 -17.50 13.46 3.40
N GLU A 43 -18.11 13.44 4.56
CA GLU A 43 -17.99 12.34 5.54
C GLU A 43 -18.62 11.04 5.02
N ASN A 44 -19.74 11.11 4.31
CA ASN A 44 -20.35 9.93 3.66
C ASN A 44 -19.54 9.38 2.47
N ALA A 45 -18.75 10.22 1.80
CA ALA A 45 -17.85 9.76 0.74
C ALA A 45 -16.56 9.15 1.34
N LEU A 46 -16.07 9.67 2.47
CA LEU A 46 -14.90 9.15 3.20
C LEU A 46 -15.24 7.88 4.00
N ASN A 47 -16.42 7.80 4.61
CA ASN A 47 -16.89 6.59 5.30
C ASN A 47 -17.15 5.41 4.34
N LYS A 48 -17.38 5.67 3.06
CA LYS A 48 -17.48 4.62 2.03
C LYS A 48 -16.11 3.99 1.69
N LEU A 49 -15.01 4.62 2.11
CA LEU A 49 -13.63 4.16 1.95
C LEU A 49 -13.03 3.56 3.24
N ALA A 50 -13.75 3.56 4.36
CA ALA A 50 -13.41 2.79 5.55
C ALA A 50 -13.68 1.29 5.28
N ILE A 51 -13.02 0.78 4.25
CA ILE A 51 -13.06 -0.64 3.88
C ILE A 51 -12.23 -1.35 4.93
N ASP A 52 -12.84 -2.38 5.56
CA ASP A 52 -12.08 -3.40 6.27
C ASP A 52 -10.89 -3.79 5.40
N PRO A 53 -9.63 -3.75 5.90
CA PRO A 53 -8.45 -4.11 5.12
C PRO A 53 -8.61 -5.43 4.36
N LYS A 54 -9.30 -6.41 4.95
CA LYS A 54 -9.62 -7.68 4.30
C LYS A 54 -10.58 -7.56 3.13
N GLN A 55 -11.56 -6.66 3.21
CA GLN A 55 -12.48 -6.42 2.08
C GLN A 55 -11.81 -5.65 0.95
N GLY A 56 -10.85 -4.78 1.28
CA GLY A 56 -10.04 -4.06 0.30
C GLY A 56 -9.03 -4.95 -0.44
N PHE A 57 -8.69 -6.11 0.12
CA PHE A 57 -7.77 -7.10 -0.45
C PHE A 57 -8.49 -8.43 -0.73
N LYS A 58 -9.70 -8.37 -1.25
CA LYS A 58 -10.59 -9.52 -1.48
C LYS A 58 -9.94 -10.68 -2.25
N ASP A 59 -9.09 -10.36 -3.21
CA ASP A 59 -8.44 -11.38 -4.05
C ASP A 59 -7.20 -12.00 -3.39
N LEU A 60 -6.74 -11.40 -2.28
CA LEU A 60 -5.62 -11.92 -1.50
C LEU A 60 -6.01 -13.06 -0.56
N PHE A 61 -7.27 -13.08 -0.14
CA PHE A 61 -7.79 -14.09 0.78
C PHE A 61 -8.85 -14.95 0.09
N VAL A 62 -8.84 -16.24 0.38
CA VAL A 62 -9.89 -17.19 -0.02
C VAL A 62 -10.66 -17.59 1.22
N SER A 63 -12.00 -17.54 1.14
CA SER A 63 -12.88 -18.03 2.18
C SER A 63 -13.05 -19.53 2.01
N SER A 64 -12.63 -20.31 2.99
CA SER A 64 -12.92 -21.74 3.06
C SER A 64 -13.91 -22.02 4.18
N ARG A 65 -14.91 -22.86 3.87
CA ARG A 65 -15.85 -23.34 4.86
C ARG A 65 -15.25 -24.60 5.50
N SER A 66 -14.98 -24.56 6.80
CA SER A 66 -14.55 -25.76 7.49
C SER A 66 -15.75 -26.69 7.69
N ASP A 67 -15.51 -28.00 7.88
CA ASP A 67 -16.53 -29.02 8.16
C ASP A 67 -17.37 -28.68 9.40
N ASN A 68 -16.85 -27.82 10.28
CA ASN A 68 -17.53 -27.32 11.49
C ASN A 68 -18.37 -26.06 11.25
N GLY A 69 -18.57 -25.62 10.01
CA GLY A 69 -19.39 -24.44 9.69
C GLY A 69 -18.72 -23.09 9.96
N ILE A 70 -17.47 -23.06 10.40
CA ILE A 70 -16.70 -21.84 10.65
C ILE A 70 -16.07 -21.39 9.33
N ASN A 71 -16.36 -20.16 8.90
CA ASN A 71 -15.68 -19.56 7.77
C ASN A 71 -14.26 -19.15 8.19
N THR A 72 -13.24 -19.79 7.60
CA THR A 72 -11.84 -19.39 7.77
C THR A 72 -11.38 -18.68 6.51
N GLU A 73 -10.80 -17.50 6.68
CA GLU A 73 -10.12 -16.79 5.61
C GLU A 73 -8.66 -17.26 5.57
N GLN A 74 -8.21 -17.75 4.44
CA GLN A 74 -6.85 -18.19 4.21
C GLN A 74 -6.21 -17.34 3.12
N LEU A 75 -4.90 -17.16 3.22
CA LEU A 75 -4.15 -16.53 2.15
C LEU A 75 -4.32 -17.32 0.84
N ASN A 76 -4.51 -16.59 -0.25
CA ASN A 76 -4.57 -17.20 -1.58
C ASN A 76 -3.32 -18.06 -1.80
N PRO A 77 -3.46 -19.35 -2.15
CA PRO A 77 -2.31 -20.25 -2.35
C PRO A 77 -1.28 -19.69 -3.34
N MET A 78 -1.69 -18.92 -4.33
CA MET A 78 -0.81 -18.26 -5.29
C MET A 78 0.10 -17.19 -4.65
N ALA A 79 -0.26 -16.67 -3.48
CA ALA A 79 0.54 -15.69 -2.74
C ALA A 79 1.60 -16.32 -1.82
N ILE A 80 1.45 -17.60 -1.46
CA ILE A 80 2.28 -18.25 -0.43
C ILE A 80 3.76 -18.27 -0.81
N SER A 81 4.10 -18.67 -2.04
CA SER A 81 5.48 -18.72 -2.51
C SER A 81 6.14 -17.34 -2.49
N PHE A 82 5.36 -16.32 -2.83
CA PHE A 82 5.83 -14.92 -2.80
C PHE A 82 6.18 -14.47 -1.38
N VAL A 83 5.33 -14.81 -0.41
CA VAL A 83 5.57 -14.49 1.00
C VAL A 83 6.84 -15.17 1.51
N GLN A 84 7.04 -16.45 1.20
CA GLN A 84 8.22 -17.21 1.61
C GLN A 84 9.51 -16.62 1.04
N ASP A 85 9.57 -16.42 -0.27
CA ASP A 85 10.72 -15.82 -0.95
C ASP A 85 11.11 -14.46 -0.37
N TYR A 86 10.11 -13.64 -0.03
CA TYR A 86 10.36 -12.33 0.57
C TYR A 86 10.92 -12.44 1.99
N MET A 87 10.37 -13.35 2.81
CA MET A 87 10.85 -13.57 4.17
C MET A 87 12.28 -14.09 4.20
N ASP A 88 12.62 -15.03 3.33
CA ASP A 88 13.96 -15.56 3.24
C ASP A 88 14.96 -14.46 2.89
N LYS A 89 14.56 -13.53 2.04
CA LYS A 89 15.44 -12.48 1.54
C LYS A 89 15.55 -11.27 2.45
N PHE A 90 14.47 -10.84 3.07
CA PHE A 90 14.37 -9.56 3.77
C PHE A 90 13.97 -9.67 5.24
N GLY A 91 13.69 -10.86 5.77
CA GLY A 91 13.19 -11.06 7.13
C GLY A 91 14.08 -10.41 8.20
N LYS A 92 15.41 -10.52 8.08
CA LYS A 92 16.36 -9.88 9.01
C LYS A 92 16.29 -8.34 8.96
N THR A 93 16.12 -7.78 7.75
CA THR A 93 15.98 -6.31 7.58
C THR A 93 14.71 -5.82 8.24
N MET A 94 13.62 -6.58 8.11
CA MET A 94 12.34 -6.25 8.71
C MET A 94 12.36 -6.34 10.23
N GLU A 95 13.01 -7.38 10.76
CA GLU A 95 13.20 -7.53 12.22
C GLU A 95 13.96 -6.34 12.80
N SER A 96 15.06 -5.94 12.16
CA SER A 96 15.82 -4.74 12.54
C SER A 96 14.96 -3.47 12.51
N MET A 97 14.03 -3.37 11.57
CA MET A 97 13.18 -2.19 11.40
C MET A 97 12.14 -2.03 12.51
N LYS A 98 11.72 -3.11 13.18
CA LYS A 98 10.75 -3.07 14.28
C LYS A 98 11.17 -2.11 15.40
N GLY A 99 12.48 -2.01 15.69
CA GLY A 99 13.00 -1.15 16.75
C GLY A 99 12.92 0.34 16.41
N TRP A 100 13.46 0.74 15.27
CA TRP A 100 13.59 2.16 14.90
C TRP A 100 12.45 2.70 14.04
N GLY A 101 11.71 1.84 13.35
CA GLY A 101 10.67 2.23 12.41
C GLY A 101 9.36 2.70 13.05
N LYS A 102 9.14 2.36 14.34
CA LYS A 102 7.86 2.61 15.02
C LYS A 102 7.35 4.06 14.91
N PRO A 103 8.15 5.11 15.18
CA PRO A 103 7.65 6.50 15.07
C PRO A 103 7.17 6.87 13.67
N TYR A 104 7.83 6.34 12.64
CA TYR A 104 7.43 6.54 11.25
C TYR A 104 6.15 5.80 10.92
N PHE A 105 6.00 4.56 11.40
CA PHE A 105 4.79 3.77 11.20
C PHE A 105 3.58 4.40 11.90
N ASP A 106 3.74 4.86 13.13
CA ASP A 106 2.66 5.54 13.87
C ASP A 106 2.19 6.81 13.14
N MET A 107 3.12 7.61 12.62
CA MET A 107 2.80 8.80 11.80
C MET A 107 2.09 8.40 10.51
N MET A 108 2.59 7.39 9.80
CA MET A 108 1.97 6.91 8.56
C MET A 108 0.57 6.36 8.80
N ASP A 109 0.35 5.60 9.88
CA ASP A 109 -0.95 5.07 10.27
C ASP A 109 -1.97 6.19 10.49
N GLY A 110 -1.56 7.28 11.16
CA GLY A 110 -2.40 8.45 11.33
C GLY A 110 -2.80 9.10 10.00
N ILE A 111 -1.81 9.31 9.11
CA ILE A 111 -2.04 9.95 7.81
C ILE A 111 -2.90 9.06 6.90
N LEU A 112 -2.58 7.78 6.76
CA LEU A 112 -3.35 6.85 5.93
C LEU A 112 -4.80 6.77 6.40
N SER A 113 -5.03 6.69 7.72
CA SER A 113 -6.37 6.71 8.30
C SER A 113 -7.13 8.00 7.99
N MET A 114 -6.49 9.18 8.04
CA MET A 114 -7.10 10.45 7.66
C MET A 114 -7.54 10.48 6.19
N HIS A 115 -6.87 9.73 5.32
CA HIS A 115 -7.24 9.57 3.92
C HIS A 115 -8.20 8.40 3.66
N GLY A 116 -8.63 7.68 4.70
CA GLY A 116 -9.57 6.55 4.59
C GLY A 116 -9.00 5.34 3.83
N ILE A 117 -7.67 5.15 3.85
CA ILE A 117 -7.01 4.03 3.17
C ILE A 117 -6.40 3.06 4.18
N PRO A 118 -6.26 1.77 3.83
CA PRO A 118 -5.70 0.76 4.72
C PRO A 118 -4.32 1.14 5.25
N LYS A 119 -4.13 1.02 6.56
CA LYS A 119 -2.84 1.35 7.23
C LYS A 119 -1.70 0.47 6.75
N GLU A 120 -2.02 -0.74 6.31
CA GLU A 120 -1.09 -1.73 5.79
C GLU A 120 -0.32 -1.22 4.57
N LEU A 121 -0.90 -0.29 3.80
CA LEU A 121 -0.23 0.32 2.66
C LEU A 121 1.00 1.16 3.03
N LYS A 122 1.24 1.44 4.32
CA LYS A 122 2.52 2.02 4.78
C LYS A 122 3.72 1.15 4.41
N TYR A 123 3.51 -0.16 4.31
CA TYR A 123 4.58 -1.08 3.96
C TYR A 123 5.07 -0.96 2.52
N LEU A 124 4.35 -0.24 1.64
CA LEU A 124 4.89 0.18 0.35
C LEU A 124 6.18 0.99 0.54
N ALA A 125 6.21 1.92 1.51
CA ALA A 125 7.42 2.70 1.78
C ALA A 125 8.59 1.85 2.29
N VAL A 126 8.30 0.74 2.99
CA VAL A 126 9.32 -0.25 3.39
C VAL A 126 9.90 -0.93 2.16
N ILE A 127 9.05 -1.38 1.26
CA ILE A 127 9.45 -2.10 0.05
C ILE A 127 10.21 -1.18 -0.90
N GLU A 128 9.73 0.04 -1.10
CA GLU A 128 10.31 1.01 -2.03
C GLU A 128 11.70 1.50 -1.61
N SER A 129 11.96 1.67 -0.31
CA SER A 129 13.17 2.32 0.17
C SER A 129 13.79 1.73 1.43
N HIS A 130 13.22 0.67 2.01
CA HIS A 130 13.49 0.26 3.40
C HIS A 130 13.26 1.43 4.39
N LEU A 131 12.23 2.23 4.13
CA LEU A 131 11.87 3.40 4.93
C LEU A 131 12.99 4.47 5.01
N LYS A 132 13.84 4.61 3.99
CA LYS A 132 14.93 5.59 3.95
C LYS A 132 14.51 6.84 3.19
N SER A 133 14.67 8.01 3.85
CA SER A 133 14.26 9.29 3.27
C SER A 133 15.11 9.75 2.07
N ASN A 134 16.39 9.39 2.06
CA ASN A 134 17.35 9.85 1.06
C ASN A 134 17.64 8.83 -0.06
N THR A 135 16.91 7.72 -0.10
CA THR A 135 17.07 6.72 -1.15
C THR A 135 16.73 7.35 -2.51
N ARG A 136 17.62 7.13 -3.48
CA ARG A 136 17.44 7.58 -4.86
C ARG A 136 17.63 6.41 -5.79
N SER A 137 16.65 6.15 -6.64
CA SER A 137 16.78 5.14 -7.71
C SER A 137 17.61 5.68 -8.88
N TRP A 138 18.11 4.78 -9.71
CA TRP A 138 18.80 5.17 -10.95
C TRP A 138 17.87 5.93 -11.93
N ALA A 139 16.56 5.66 -11.88
CA ALA A 139 15.55 6.32 -12.70
C ALA A 139 15.13 7.69 -12.16
N GLY A 140 15.63 8.09 -10.97
CA GLY A 140 15.33 9.38 -10.36
C GLY A 140 14.15 9.41 -9.39
N ALA A 141 13.61 8.25 -9.00
CA ALA A 141 12.69 8.16 -7.89
C ALA A 141 13.41 8.46 -6.57
N VAL A 142 12.76 9.14 -5.63
CA VAL A 142 13.37 9.61 -4.38
C VAL A 142 12.44 9.43 -3.18
N GLY A 143 13.05 9.17 -2.03
CA GLY A 143 12.41 9.23 -0.71
C GLY A 143 11.74 7.92 -0.28
N PRO A 144 11.03 7.93 0.86
CA PRO A 144 10.43 6.73 1.43
C PRO A 144 9.47 6.04 0.46
N TRP A 145 8.70 6.81 -0.28
CA TRP A 145 7.68 6.38 -1.22
C TRP A 145 8.15 6.28 -2.68
N GLN A 146 9.44 6.50 -2.94
CA GLN A 146 10.09 6.44 -4.25
C GLN A 146 9.33 7.18 -5.36
N PHE A 147 8.88 8.39 -5.06
CA PHE A 147 8.19 9.21 -6.06
C PHE A 147 9.11 9.65 -7.20
N MET A 148 8.63 9.47 -8.43
CA MET A 148 9.18 10.17 -9.59
C MET A 148 8.85 11.67 -9.52
N PRO A 149 9.73 12.56 -10.04
CA PRO A 149 9.53 14.01 -9.91
C PRO A 149 8.19 14.52 -10.45
N GLY A 150 7.73 13.96 -11.57
CA GLY A 150 6.44 14.32 -12.19
C GLY A 150 5.27 13.93 -11.29
N THR A 151 5.23 12.67 -10.87
CA THR A 151 4.19 12.15 -9.96
C THR A 151 4.17 12.93 -8.64
N ALA A 152 5.33 13.19 -8.06
CA ALA A 152 5.44 13.97 -6.83
C ALA A 152 4.77 15.35 -6.94
N ARG A 153 5.05 16.08 -8.01
CA ARG A 153 4.45 17.40 -8.26
C ARG A 153 2.94 17.31 -8.47
N ASN A 154 2.46 16.31 -9.21
CA ASN A 154 1.03 16.09 -9.45
C ASN A 154 0.25 15.84 -8.15
N PHE A 155 0.92 15.26 -7.15
CA PHE A 155 0.33 15.02 -5.83
C PHE A 155 0.78 16.01 -4.74
N GLY A 156 1.24 17.20 -5.16
CA GLY A 156 1.39 18.36 -4.30
C GLY A 156 2.74 18.48 -3.58
N LEU A 157 3.78 17.74 -4.00
CA LEU A 157 5.14 17.90 -3.48
C LEU A 157 5.93 18.91 -4.29
N ARG A 158 6.69 19.77 -3.62
CA ARG A 158 7.67 20.64 -4.27
C ARG A 158 8.92 19.85 -4.61
N VAL A 159 9.23 19.79 -5.91
CA VAL A 159 10.44 19.12 -6.42
C VAL A 159 11.08 20.03 -7.45
N ASN A 160 12.18 20.67 -7.06
CA ASN A 160 12.99 21.53 -7.91
C ASN A 160 14.47 21.49 -7.44
N LYS A 161 15.33 22.36 -7.98
CA LYS A 161 16.76 22.37 -7.64
C LYS A 161 17.07 22.79 -6.19
N TYR A 162 16.14 23.43 -5.49
CA TYR A 162 16.32 23.91 -4.11
C TYR A 162 15.57 23.06 -3.07
N TYR A 163 14.45 22.44 -3.46
CA TYR A 163 13.57 21.71 -2.57
C TYR A 163 13.22 20.35 -3.18
N ASP A 164 13.32 19.31 -2.38
CA ASP A 164 12.87 17.97 -2.73
C ASP A 164 12.05 17.38 -1.57
N GLU A 165 10.74 17.69 -1.56
CA GLU A 165 9.84 17.26 -0.49
C GLU A 165 9.52 15.76 -0.54
N ARG A 166 10.03 15.03 -1.53
CA ARG A 166 9.94 13.56 -1.58
C ARG A 166 10.69 12.88 -0.44
N THR A 167 11.70 13.57 0.13
CA THR A 167 12.48 13.09 1.27
C THR A 167 11.81 13.32 2.62
N ASP A 168 10.78 14.14 2.68
CA ASP A 168 10.02 14.45 3.88
C ASP A 168 8.96 13.37 4.11
N TYR A 169 9.07 12.64 5.22
CA TYR A 169 8.18 11.53 5.52
C TYR A 169 6.71 11.96 5.64
N PHE A 170 6.44 13.08 6.30
CA PHE A 170 5.08 13.56 6.51
C PHE A 170 4.43 13.99 5.20
N LYS A 171 5.10 14.87 4.45
CA LYS A 171 4.58 15.40 3.18
C LYS A 171 4.45 14.31 2.12
N SER A 172 5.47 13.44 2.01
CA SER A 172 5.46 12.37 1.02
C SER A 172 4.40 11.31 1.34
N THR A 173 4.10 11.04 2.64
CA THR A 173 3.00 10.14 3.01
C THR A 173 1.65 10.73 2.64
N HIS A 174 1.40 12.02 2.86
CA HIS A 174 0.18 12.67 2.38
C HIS A 174 0.04 12.62 0.84
N ALA A 175 1.15 12.82 0.12
CA ALA A 175 1.14 12.70 -1.34
C ALA A 175 0.87 11.26 -1.79
N ALA A 176 1.48 10.26 -1.14
CA ALA A 176 1.26 8.85 -1.41
C ALA A 176 -0.20 8.46 -1.14
N SER A 177 -0.78 8.94 -0.04
CA SER A 177 -2.19 8.70 0.27
C SER A 177 -3.10 9.23 -0.84
N ARG A 178 -2.88 10.46 -1.33
CA ARG A 178 -3.65 11.02 -2.46
C ARG A 178 -3.47 10.20 -3.73
N TYR A 179 -2.26 9.75 -4.02
CA TYR A 179 -1.98 8.92 -5.19
C TYR A 179 -2.67 7.56 -5.10
N LEU A 180 -2.57 6.89 -3.95
CA LEU A 180 -3.23 5.61 -3.69
C LEU A 180 -4.76 5.73 -3.79
N THR A 181 -5.35 6.79 -3.22
CA THR A 181 -6.80 7.07 -3.36
C THR A 181 -7.18 7.28 -4.83
N ASN A 182 -6.38 8.01 -5.60
CA ASN A 182 -6.62 8.21 -7.03
C ASN A 182 -6.57 6.87 -7.79
N LEU A 183 -5.58 6.02 -7.53
CA LEU A 183 -5.49 4.70 -8.14
C LEU A 183 -6.67 3.81 -7.74
N PHE A 184 -7.09 3.86 -6.46
CA PHE A 184 -8.23 3.08 -6.00
C PHE A 184 -9.55 3.52 -6.66
N SER A 185 -9.72 4.80 -6.92
CA SER A 185 -10.89 5.29 -7.67
C SER A 185 -10.97 4.73 -9.09
N ILE A 186 -9.83 4.35 -9.70
CA ILE A 186 -9.75 3.78 -11.05
C ILE A 186 -9.98 2.28 -11.03
N TYR A 187 -9.35 1.57 -10.11
CA TYR A 187 -9.29 0.11 -10.12
C TYR A 187 -10.28 -0.57 -9.17
N GLY A 188 -10.62 0.06 -8.04
CA GLY A 188 -11.53 -0.48 -7.02
C GLY A 188 -10.99 -1.73 -6.29
N ASP A 189 -9.71 -2.04 -6.46
CA ASP A 189 -9.05 -3.20 -5.90
C ASP A 189 -7.62 -2.87 -5.50
N TRP A 190 -7.20 -3.24 -4.26
CA TRP A 190 -5.90 -2.86 -3.73
C TRP A 190 -4.73 -3.60 -4.38
N LEU A 191 -4.92 -4.83 -4.85
CA LEU A 191 -3.86 -5.56 -5.57
C LEU A 191 -3.55 -4.86 -6.89
N LEU A 192 -4.58 -4.40 -7.61
CA LEU A 192 -4.41 -3.61 -8.82
C LEU A 192 -3.82 -2.23 -8.54
N VAL A 193 -4.17 -1.61 -7.41
CA VAL A 193 -3.58 -0.33 -6.98
C VAL A 193 -2.09 -0.49 -6.72
N ILE A 194 -1.68 -1.54 -6.01
CA ILE A 194 -0.27 -1.84 -5.74
C ILE A 194 0.48 -2.11 -7.04
N ALA A 195 -0.09 -2.91 -7.93
CA ALA A 195 0.50 -3.16 -9.25
C ALA A 195 0.66 -1.88 -10.07
N ALA A 196 -0.34 -0.97 -10.01
CA ALA A 196 -0.29 0.32 -10.69
C ALA A 196 0.69 1.30 -10.04
N TYR A 197 0.84 1.27 -8.73
CA TYR A 197 1.85 2.05 -8.02
C TYR A 197 3.27 1.66 -8.47
N ASN A 198 3.55 0.37 -8.53
CA ASN A 198 4.87 -0.16 -8.89
C ASN A 198 5.19 -0.06 -10.39
N GLY A 199 4.27 -0.49 -11.23
CA GLY A 199 4.48 -0.62 -12.68
C GLY A 199 3.90 0.50 -13.53
N GLY A 200 3.14 1.40 -12.90
CA GLY A 200 2.38 2.45 -13.57
C GLY A 200 1.00 2.00 -14.08
N PRO A 201 0.02 2.92 -14.06
CA PRO A 201 -1.36 2.65 -14.49
C PRO A 201 -1.46 2.13 -15.93
N GLY A 202 -0.58 2.57 -16.83
CA GLY A 202 -0.57 2.13 -18.24
C GLY A 202 -0.38 0.62 -18.40
N ASN A 203 0.52 0.03 -17.62
CA ASN A 203 0.79 -1.40 -17.65
C ASN A 203 -0.38 -2.22 -17.11
N VAL A 204 -1.02 -1.76 -16.04
CA VAL A 204 -2.22 -2.42 -15.49
C VAL A 204 -3.38 -2.36 -16.48
N ASN A 205 -3.62 -1.19 -17.10
CA ASN A 205 -4.66 -1.04 -18.12
C ASN A 205 -4.40 -1.94 -19.35
N TYR A 206 -3.15 -2.06 -19.76
CA TYR A 206 -2.76 -2.99 -20.82
C TYR A 206 -3.05 -4.44 -20.42
N ALA A 207 -2.67 -4.86 -19.21
CA ALA A 207 -2.92 -6.20 -18.71
C ALA A 207 -4.42 -6.52 -18.62
N ILE A 208 -5.23 -5.58 -18.10
CA ILE A 208 -6.70 -5.70 -18.07
C ILE A 208 -7.27 -5.91 -19.49
N LYS A 209 -6.83 -5.09 -20.45
CA LYS A 209 -7.29 -5.22 -21.84
C LYS A 209 -6.89 -6.55 -22.46
N ARG A 210 -5.70 -7.06 -22.16
CA ARG A 210 -5.18 -8.32 -22.73
C ARG A 210 -5.81 -9.56 -22.10
N SER A 211 -6.05 -9.54 -20.78
CA SER A 211 -6.66 -10.66 -20.06
C SER A 211 -8.18 -10.69 -20.15
N GLY A 212 -8.81 -9.54 -20.41
CA GLY A 212 -10.27 -9.38 -20.30
C GLY A 212 -10.77 -9.41 -18.86
N SER A 213 -9.89 -9.36 -17.86
CA SER A 213 -10.20 -9.48 -16.44
C SER A 213 -9.66 -8.31 -15.63
N LYS A 214 -10.34 -7.99 -14.51
CA LYS A 214 -9.84 -7.12 -13.44
C LYS A 214 -9.39 -7.90 -12.20
N ASP A 215 -9.42 -9.23 -12.25
CA ASP A 215 -8.83 -10.07 -11.23
C ASP A 215 -7.30 -10.06 -11.37
N PHE A 216 -6.60 -9.70 -10.28
CA PHE A 216 -5.13 -9.59 -10.30
C PHE A 216 -4.46 -10.91 -10.70
N TRP A 217 -4.93 -12.03 -10.14
CA TRP A 217 -4.33 -13.34 -10.39
C TRP A 217 -4.51 -13.82 -11.83
N ALA A 218 -5.62 -13.43 -12.47
CA ALA A 218 -5.87 -13.70 -13.87
C ALA A 218 -5.01 -12.84 -14.82
N LEU A 219 -4.78 -11.57 -14.44
CA LEU A 219 -4.07 -10.63 -15.32
C LEU A 219 -2.55 -10.54 -15.08
N GLN A 220 -2.03 -11.04 -13.96
CA GLN A 220 -0.62 -10.88 -13.59
C GLN A 220 0.36 -11.35 -14.67
N ASN A 221 0.01 -12.38 -15.43
CA ASN A 221 0.85 -12.90 -16.53
C ASN A 221 0.94 -11.95 -17.74
N PHE A 222 0.04 -10.97 -17.82
CA PHE A 222 0.04 -9.93 -18.85
C PHE A 222 0.73 -8.66 -18.39
N LEU A 223 1.12 -8.57 -17.11
CA LEU A 223 1.96 -7.49 -16.60
C LEU A 223 3.39 -7.67 -17.14
N PRO A 224 4.12 -6.58 -17.40
CA PRO A 224 5.54 -6.64 -17.69
C PRO A 224 6.29 -7.43 -16.62
N ALA A 225 7.34 -8.14 -17.01
CA ALA A 225 8.12 -8.94 -16.07
C ALA A 225 8.64 -8.12 -14.87
N GLU A 226 8.93 -6.84 -15.08
CA GLU A 226 9.33 -5.91 -14.03
C GLU A 226 8.19 -5.64 -13.02
N SER A 227 6.94 -5.59 -13.49
CA SER A 227 5.76 -5.41 -12.62
C SER A 227 5.26 -6.71 -11.99
N ARG A 228 5.53 -7.84 -12.64
CA ARG A 228 5.13 -9.18 -12.20
C ARG A 228 6.09 -9.78 -11.18
N ASN A 229 7.40 -9.56 -11.36
CA ASN A 229 8.45 -10.10 -10.49
C ASN A 229 8.91 -9.10 -9.42
N HIS A 230 8.19 -8.03 -9.28
CA HIS A 230 8.34 -6.97 -8.33
C HIS A 230 7.14 -6.95 -7.42
#